data_961adb741bbbc2779d3e7c6431f0866a
#
_entry.id   961adb741bbbc2779d3e7c6431f0866a
#
_cell.length_a   1.000
_cell.length_b   1.000
_cell.length_c   1.000
_cell.angle_alpha   90.00
_cell.angle_beta   90.00
_cell.angle_gamma   90.00
#
_symmetry.space_group_name_H-M   'P 1'
#
loop_
_entity.id
_entity.type
_entity.pdbx_description
1 polymer ?
#
loop_
_entity_poly.entity_id
_entity_poly.type
_entity_poly.pdbx_seq_one_letter_code
_entity_poly.pdbx_strand_id
1 'polypeptide(L)'
;MIMRKTFLIFIYTFSICFLFGQSDDQELWTTWYLKPLHGKTKQLEKGLIDHVKKHHGQGGWPEYYFEILSGPNQGSFAGWSGPHTWKAFDERVRSQADIKHWNQYVAPYADMSNDKGTSFLIMHKDLKYGPDSAPEYYHLSWNMTYPGTGGQYKKIARTSKQVKESTDSKNYHTIYQVVSGSDPDAWLWEYPINSMEELSMSTGGGGASDIKKVLGEEGAKEFWELYRNTIRSRFREIHKLRSDMSTPVDTSKTEEN
;
A
#
# COMPACT_ATOMS: atom_id res chain seq x y z
N MET A 1 -57.63 20.87 -1.99
CA MET A 1 -56.41 21.65 -1.72
C MET A 1 -55.60 21.03 -0.57
N ILE A 2 -55.37 19.72 -0.61
CA ILE A 2 -54.66 18.96 0.48
C ILE A 2 -53.46 18.11 -0.03
N MET A 3 -53.19 18.11 -1.34
CA MET A 3 -52.16 17.26 -1.93
C MET A 3 -50.76 17.89 -2.12
N ARG A 4 -50.51 19.13 -1.66
CA ARG A 4 -49.22 19.82 -1.86
C ARG A 4 -48.26 19.83 -0.67
N LYS A 5 -48.68 19.38 0.51
CA LYS A 5 -47.81 19.40 1.71
C LYS A 5 -47.12 18.09 2.03
N THR A 6 -47.55 16.98 1.43
CA THR A 6 -46.94 15.65 1.72
C THR A 6 -45.69 15.37 0.89
N PHE A 7 -45.45 16.08 -0.22
CA PHE A 7 -44.31 15.85 -1.10
C PHE A 7 -42.99 16.51 -0.62
N LEU A 8 -43.10 17.52 0.24
CA LEU A 8 -41.96 18.24 0.77
C LEU A 8 -41.29 17.53 1.97
N ILE A 9 -41.96 16.62 2.64
CA ILE A 9 -41.44 15.87 3.78
C ILE A 9 -40.59 14.67 3.31
N PHE A 10 -40.88 14.13 2.10
CA PHE A 10 -40.15 12.98 1.58
C PHE A 10 -38.75 13.32 1.03
N ILE A 11 -38.52 14.58 0.66
CA ILE A 11 -37.21 15.04 0.15
C ILE A 11 -36.21 15.27 1.30
N TYR A 12 -36.70 15.62 2.49
CA TYR A 12 -35.83 15.88 3.65
C TYR A 12 -35.35 14.61 4.37
N THR A 13 -36.08 13.51 4.25
CA THR A 13 -35.66 12.23 4.88
C THR A 13 -34.66 11.44 4.05
N PHE A 14 -34.47 11.75 2.76
CA PHE A 14 -33.51 11.07 1.91
C PHE A 14 -32.06 11.66 1.97
N SER A 15 -31.93 12.86 2.52
CA SER A 15 -30.65 13.55 2.64
C SER A 15 -29.82 13.20 3.90
N ILE A 16 -30.38 12.40 4.81
CA ILE A 16 -29.69 12.07 6.10
C ILE A 16 -28.96 10.72 6.06
N CYS A 17 -29.12 9.92 5.01
CA CYS A 17 -28.51 8.58 4.95
C CYS A 17 -27.10 8.50 4.32
N PHE A 18 -26.45 9.62 4.01
CA PHE A 18 -25.09 9.60 3.44
C PHE A 18 -24.00 10.17 4.35
N LEU A 19 -24.28 10.35 5.63
CA LEU A 19 -23.26 10.60 6.65
C LEU A 19 -22.91 9.31 7.40
N PHE A 20 -22.66 8.22 6.69
CA PHE A 20 -21.86 7.17 7.29
C PHE A 20 -20.42 7.64 7.26
N GLY A 21 -19.99 8.12 8.41
CA GLY A 21 -18.65 8.59 8.66
C GLY A 21 -17.63 7.57 8.16
N GLN A 22 -16.70 8.04 7.35
CA GLN A 22 -15.40 7.40 7.26
C GLN A 22 -14.90 7.30 8.69
N SER A 23 -14.67 6.09 9.19
CA SER A 23 -14.08 5.91 10.50
C SER A 23 -12.73 6.63 10.47
N ASP A 24 -12.47 7.50 11.44
CA ASP A 24 -11.16 8.16 11.67
C ASP A 24 -10.03 7.13 11.85
N ASP A 25 -10.35 5.83 11.87
CA ASP A 25 -9.45 4.70 12.07
C ASP A 25 -8.83 4.14 10.77
N GLN A 26 -9.16 4.66 9.58
CA GLN A 26 -8.56 4.18 8.34
C GLN A 26 -7.15 4.75 8.18
N GLU A 27 -6.17 3.86 8.07
CA GLU A 27 -4.80 4.25 7.74
C GLU A 27 -4.63 4.37 6.23
N LEU A 28 -4.37 5.61 5.81
CA LEU A 28 -4.08 5.95 4.44
C LEU A 28 -2.58 5.98 4.19
N TRP A 29 -2.21 5.44 3.05
CA TRP A 29 -0.85 5.50 2.53
C TRP A 29 -0.88 6.07 1.12
N THR A 30 0.18 6.71 0.73
CA THR A 30 0.41 7.08 -0.67
C THR A 30 1.68 6.44 -1.18
N THR A 31 1.70 6.09 -2.47
CA THR A 31 2.91 5.61 -3.14
C THR A 31 3.03 6.21 -4.53
N TRP A 32 4.27 6.42 -4.96
CA TRP A 32 4.64 6.92 -6.28
C TRP A 32 5.97 6.30 -6.71
N TYR A 33 6.28 6.38 -8.00
CA TYR A 33 7.51 5.84 -8.55
C TYR A 33 8.35 6.97 -9.17
N LEU A 34 9.66 6.91 -8.94
CA LEU A 34 10.63 7.84 -9.50
C LEU A 34 11.67 7.04 -10.29
N LYS A 35 11.58 7.11 -11.62
CA LYS A 35 12.59 6.50 -12.47
C LYS A 35 13.72 7.51 -12.71
N PRO A 36 14.99 7.18 -12.41
CA PRO A 36 16.10 8.06 -12.73
C PRO A 36 16.21 8.29 -14.23
N LEU A 37 16.50 9.51 -14.66
CA LEU A 37 16.97 9.77 -16.00
C LEU A 37 18.30 9.03 -16.26
N HIS A 38 18.56 8.68 -17.53
CA HIS A 38 19.76 7.94 -17.88
C HIS A 38 21.04 8.63 -17.36
N GLY A 39 21.84 7.91 -16.59
CA GLY A 39 23.08 8.40 -15.98
C GLY A 39 22.87 9.39 -14.81
N LYS A 40 21.64 9.58 -14.31
CA LYS A 40 21.32 10.55 -13.25
C LYS A 40 20.94 9.92 -11.91
N THR A 41 21.09 8.61 -11.76
CA THR A 41 20.74 7.90 -10.51
C THR A 41 21.36 8.52 -9.28
N LYS A 42 22.67 8.78 -9.28
CA LYS A 42 23.38 9.38 -8.13
C LYS A 42 22.89 10.81 -7.80
N GLN A 43 22.53 11.60 -8.83
CA GLN A 43 21.99 12.94 -8.60
C GLN A 43 20.59 12.88 -8.01
N LEU A 44 19.74 11.95 -8.48
CA LEU A 44 18.42 11.71 -7.93
C LEU A 44 18.50 11.25 -6.47
N GLU A 45 19.36 10.26 -6.17
CA GLU A 45 19.61 9.79 -4.81
C GLU A 45 20.01 10.94 -3.88
N LYS A 46 21.04 11.71 -4.29
CA LYS A 46 21.48 12.85 -3.50
C LYS A 46 20.35 13.86 -3.28
N GLY A 47 19.56 14.15 -4.32
CA GLY A 47 18.43 15.07 -4.24
C GLY A 47 17.39 14.59 -3.22
N LEU A 48 17.05 13.28 -3.23
CA LEU A 48 16.11 12.67 -2.29
C LEU A 48 16.64 12.69 -0.85
N ILE A 49 17.90 12.31 -0.63
CA ILE A 49 18.54 12.37 0.70
C ILE A 49 18.46 13.79 1.28
N ASP A 50 18.89 14.78 0.50
CA ASP A 50 18.91 16.18 0.95
C ASP A 50 17.48 16.70 1.18
N HIS A 51 16.51 16.27 0.34
CA HIS A 51 15.12 16.69 0.42
C HIS A 51 14.43 16.15 1.67
N VAL A 52 14.52 14.85 1.91
CA VAL A 52 13.92 14.20 3.10
C VAL A 52 14.53 14.77 4.37
N LYS A 53 15.85 14.86 4.44
CA LYS A 53 16.54 15.41 5.61
C LYS A 53 16.08 16.84 5.93
N LYS A 54 15.79 17.64 4.92
CA LYS A 54 15.45 19.07 5.09
C LYS A 54 13.97 19.29 5.35
N HIS A 55 13.07 18.50 4.76
CA HIS A 55 11.64 18.79 4.73
C HIS A 55 10.77 17.70 5.36
N HIS A 56 11.28 16.47 5.50
CA HIS A 56 10.54 15.29 5.92
C HIS A 56 11.19 14.58 7.13
N GLY A 57 11.98 15.30 7.92
CA GLY A 57 12.55 14.81 9.18
C GLY A 57 11.50 14.62 10.26
N GLN A 58 11.95 14.42 11.51
CA GLN A 58 11.06 14.19 12.66
C GLN A 58 10.01 15.30 12.81
N GLY A 59 8.75 14.90 12.97
CA GLY A 59 7.60 15.80 13.13
C GLY A 59 7.04 16.39 11.82
N GLY A 60 7.63 16.07 10.68
CA GLY A 60 7.13 16.43 9.35
C GLY A 60 6.20 15.37 8.76
N TRP A 61 5.79 15.60 7.52
CA TRP A 61 5.07 14.62 6.71
C TRP A 61 6.05 13.51 6.30
N PRO A 62 5.90 12.26 6.77
CA PRO A 62 6.93 11.24 6.58
C PRO A 62 7.01 10.78 5.12
N GLU A 63 8.22 10.56 4.64
CA GLU A 63 8.48 9.95 3.33
C GLU A 63 9.51 8.83 3.49
N TYR A 64 9.19 7.69 2.88
CA TYR A 64 10.04 6.50 2.87
C TYR A 64 10.36 6.12 1.43
N TYR A 65 11.62 5.85 1.14
CA TYR A 65 12.05 5.48 -0.20
C TYR A 65 12.64 4.07 -0.24
N PHE A 66 12.33 3.39 -1.31
CA PHE A 66 12.76 2.02 -1.56
C PHE A 66 13.40 1.93 -2.94
N GLU A 67 14.53 1.25 -3.04
CA GLU A 67 15.10 0.84 -4.31
C GLU A 67 14.37 -0.41 -4.82
N ILE A 68 13.93 -0.40 -6.07
CA ILE A 68 13.23 -1.52 -6.69
C ILE A 68 14.24 -2.45 -7.35
N LEU A 69 14.45 -3.62 -6.76
CA LEU A 69 15.46 -4.59 -7.18
C LEU A 69 14.98 -5.53 -8.28
N SER A 70 13.66 -5.73 -8.43
CA SER A 70 13.09 -6.63 -9.44
C SER A 70 11.68 -6.20 -9.85
N GLY A 71 11.20 -6.74 -10.98
CA GLY A 71 9.85 -6.51 -11.48
C GLY A 71 9.76 -5.39 -12.52
N PRO A 72 8.53 -4.95 -12.87
CA PRO A 72 8.31 -4.02 -13.98
C PRO A 72 8.97 -2.64 -13.79
N ASN A 73 9.17 -2.22 -12.54
CA ASN A 73 9.75 -0.91 -12.21
C ASN A 73 11.20 -1.02 -11.70
N GLN A 74 11.90 -2.14 -11.99
CA GLN A 74 13.29 -2.33 -11.57
C GLN A 74 14.18 -1.14 -11.97
N GLY A 75 15.05 -0.73 -11.04
CA GLY A 75 15.96 0.41 -11.22
C GLY A 75 15.31 1.78 -10.99
N SER A 76 14.03 1.81 -10.57
CA SER A 76 13.35 2.99 -10.05
C SER A 76 13.40 3.02 -8.53
N PHE A 77 13.00 4.16 -7.95
CA PHE A 77 12.69 4.29 -6.53
C PHE A 77 11.17 4.34 -6.34
N ALA A 78 10.67 3.63 -5.33
CA ALA A 78 9.30 3.81 -4.85
C ALA A 78 9.31 4.74 -3.65
N GLY A 79 8.52 5.82 -3.71
CA GLY A 79 8.25 6.68 -2.56
C GLY A 79 6.95 6.26 -1.88
N TRP A 80 6.93 6.29 -0.55
CA TRP A 80 5.78 6.00 0.28
C TRP A 80 5.62 7.07 1.33
N SER A 81 4.37 7.38 1.69
CA SER A 81 4.06 8.28 2.80
C SER A 81 2.84 7.79 3.56
N GLY A 82 2.96 7.70 4.87
CA GLY A 82 1.90 7.24 5.78
C GLY A 82 2.45 6.77 7.14
N PRO A 83 1.56 6.35 8.07
CA PRO A 83 0.10 6.38 7.93
C PRO A 83 -0.47 7.81 8.07
N HIS A 84 -1.55 8.08 7.33
CA HIS A 84 -2.28 9.35 7.38
C HIS A 84 -3.78 9.11 7.57
N THR A 85 -4.54 10.18 7.79
CA THR A 85 -6.00 10.21 7.69
C THR A 85 -6.44 11.06 6.50
N TRP A 86 -7.67 10.93 6.01
CA TRP A 86 -8.20 11.84 4.99
C TRP A 86 -8.14 13.29 5.43
N LYS A 87 -8.47 13.56 6.70
CA LYS A 87 -8.38 14.88 7.30
C LYS A 87 -6.96 15.46 7.23
N ALA A 88 -5.93 14.62 7.48
CA ALA A 88 -4.54 15.07 7.38
C ALA A 88 -4.19 15.53 5.95
N PHE A 89 -4.78 14.92 4.91
CA PHE A 89 -4.60 15.39 3.53
C PHE A 89 -5.29 16.73 3.28
N ASP A 90 -6.50 16.93 3.80
CA ASP A 90 -7.23 18.21 3.67
C ASP A 90 -6.48 19.35 4.37
N GLU A 91 -5.83 19.07 5.50
CA GLU A 91 -5.08 20.03 6.30
C GLU A 91 -3.61 20.20 5.86
N ARG A 92 -3.12 19.33 4.96
CA ARG A 92 -1.72 19.35 4.52
C ARG A 92 -1.39 20.61 3.74
N VAL A 93 -0.45 21.39 4.28
CA VAL A 93 0.14 22.53 3.59
C VAL A 93 1.59 22.20 3.23
N ARG A 94 1.87 22.01 1.93
CA ARG A 94 3.25 21.94 1.45
C ARG A 94 3.86 23.33 1.45
N SER A 95 4.99 23.50 2.12
CA SER A 95 5.67 24.78 2.13
C SER A 95 6.26 25.10 0.75
N GLN A 96 6.33 26.42 0.42
CA GLN A 96 6.98 26.84 -0.81
C GLN A 96 8.47 26.44 -0.85
N ALA A 97 9.12 26.35 0.31
CA ALA A 97 10.51 25.89 0.42
C ALA A 97 10.66 24.41 0.03
N ASP A 98 9.72 23.55 0.47
CA ASP A 98 9.65 22.14 0.09
C ASP A 98 9.47 21.99 -1.43
N ILE A 99 8.45 22.63 -2.00
CA ILE A 99 8.15 22.60 -3.44
C ILE A 99 9.36 23.09 -4.26
N LYS A 100 9.96 24.20 -3.85
CA LYS A 100 11.14 24.75 -4.53
C LYS A 100 12.32 23.79 -4.48
N HIS A 101 12.57 23.19 -3.34
CA HIS A 101 13.67 22.24 -3.17
C HIS A 101 13.46 20.99 -4.04
N TRP A 102 12.26 20.41 -4.05
CA TRP A 102 11.89 19.32 -4.95
C TRP A 102 12.17 19.66 -6.42
N ASN A 103 11.62 20.77 -6.89
CA ASN A 103 11.76 21.20 -8.29
C ASN A 103 13.21 21.51 -8.70
N GLN A 104 14.04 21.88 -7.75
CA GLN A 104 15.45 22.24 -8.03
C GLN A 104 16.38 21.02 -7.94
N TYR A 105 16.15 20.09 -7.02
CA TYR A 105 17.15 19.07 -6.66
C TYR A 105 16.67 17.64 -6.86
N VAL A 106 15.38 17.38 -7.08
CA VAL A 106 14.83 16.04 -7.30
C VAL A 106 14.26 15.89 -8.71
N ALA A 107 13.25 16.69 -9.06
CA ALA A 107 12.52 16.59 -10.32
C ALA A 107 13.42 16.62 -11.58
N PRO A 108 14.51 17.41 -11.66
CA PRO A 108 15.36 17.45 -12.86
C PRO A 108 16.12 16.15 -13.13
N TYR A 109 16.14 15.22 -12.20
CA TYR A 109 16.86 13.95 -12.32
C TYR A 109 15.93 12.74 -12.44
N ALA A 110 14.62 12.94 -12.31
CA ALA A 110 13.60 11.93 -12.49
C ALA A 110 12.94 12.01 -13.88
N ASP A 111 12.62 10.86 -14.46
CA ASP A 111 11.87 10.76 -15.71
C ASP A 111 10.37 10.98 -15.43
N MET A 112 9.95 12.24 -15.53
CA MET A 112 8.56 12.65 -15.30
C MET A 112 7.64 12.27 -16.47
N SER A 113 8.17 11.82 -17.62
CA SER A 113 7.35 11.40 -18.78
C SER A 113 6.65 10.05 -18.53
N ASN A 114 7.18 9.25 -17.61
CA ASN A 114 6.62 7.97 -17.19
C ASN A 114 6.00 8.03 -15.79
N ASP A 115 5.74 9.22 -15.28
CA ASP A 115 5.09 9.41 -13.99
C ASP A 115 3.66 8.85 -14.04
N LYS A 116 3.41 7.80 -13.26
CA LYS A 116 2.08 7.20 -13.10
C LYS A 116 1.23 7.93 -12.06
N GLY A 117 1.73 9.04 -11.56
CA GLY A 117 1.11 9.79 -10.47
C GLY A 117 1.22 9.09 -9.12
N THR A 118 0.54 9.65 -8.15
CA THR A 118 0.45 9.12 -6.79
C THR A 118 -0.79 8.23 -6.66
N SER A 119 -0.60 7.04 -6.13
CA SER A 119 -1.71 6.17 -5.73
C SER A 119 -2.01 6.33 -4.25
N PHE A 120 -3.30 6.35 -3.89
CA PHE A 120 -3.79 6.33 -2.52
C PHE A 120 -4.23 4.92 -2.17
N LEU A 121 -3.80 4.44 -1.00
CA LEU A 121 -4.06 3.10 -0.52
C LEU A 121 -4.65 3.15 0.89
N ILE A 122 -5.62 2.28 1.15
CA ILE A 122 -6.12 2.00 2.50
C ILE A 122 -5.48 0.72 3.00
N MET A 123 -4.82 0.77 4.16
CA MET A 123 -4.35 -0.42 4.85
C MET A 123 -5.51 -1.12 5.56
N HIS A 124 -5.66 -2.40 5.35
CA HIS A 124 -6.68 -3.24 5.98
C HIS A 124 -6.13 -3.93 7.23
N LYS A 125 -6.27 -3.31 8.40
CA LYS A 125 -5.82 -3.87 9.69
C LYS A 125 -6.43 -5.24 10.00
N ASP A 126 -7.69 -5.43 9.65
CA ASP A 126 -8.41 -6.70 9.83
C ASP A 126 -7.85 -7.83 8.97
N LEU A 127 -7.16 -7.51 7.89
CA LEU A 127 -6.54 -8.47 6.96
C LEU A 127 -5.04 -8.65 7.19
N LYS A 128 -4.41 -7.82 8.02
CA LYS A 128 -3.00 -7.94 8.35
C LYS A 128 -2.74 -9.21 9.17
N TYR A 129 -1.59 -9.85 8.93
CA TYR A 129 -1.10 -10.99 9.69
C TYR A 129 0.37 -10.79 10.07
N GLY A 130 0.67 -10.88 11.35
CA GLY A 130 2.01 -10.69 11.92
C GLY A 130 2.21 -9.34 12.60
N PRO A 131 3.35 -9.16 13.28
CA PRO A 131 3.70 -7.94 14.00
C PRO A 131 4.00 -6.79 13.04
N ASP A 132 4.03 -5.57 13.58
CA ASP A 132 4.63 -4.44 12.89
C ASP A 132 6.14 -4.64 12.83
N SER A 133 6.71 -4.42 11.66
CA SER A 133 8.14 -4.54 11.43
C SER A 133 8.60 -3.57 10.35
N ALA A 134 9.84 -3.16 10.41
CA ALA A 134 10.50 -2.35 9.38
C ALA A 134 11.74 -3.11 8.88
N PRO A 135 11.55 -4.18 8.10
CA PRO A 135 12.66 -4.98 7.59
C PRO A 135 13.46 -4.23 6.52
N GLU A 136 14.60 -4.79 6.16
CA GLU A 136 15.41 -4.24 5.07
C GLU A 136 14.77 -4.42 3.69
N TYR A 137 14.00 -5.51 3.50
CA TYR A 137 13.40 -5.85 2.21
C TYR A 137 11.90 -6.09 2.35
N TYR A 138 11.18 -5.80 1.27
CA TYR A 138 9.76 -6.08 1.12
C TYR A 138 9.53 -6.78 -0.22
N HIS A 139 8.83 -7.91 -0.18
CA HIS A 139 8.32 -8.56 -1.38
C HIS A 139 6.88 -8.10 -1.59
N LEU A 140 6.65 -7.34 -2.64
CA LEU A 140 5.35 -6.78 -2.98
C LEU A 140 4.66 -7.62 -4.05
N SER A 141 3.38 -7.93 -3.86
CA SER A 141 2.54 -8.57 -4.86
C SER A 141 1.34 -7.68 -5.18
N TRP A 142 1.39 -7.04 -6.32
CA TRP A 142 0.30 -6.26 -6.88
C TRP A 142 -0.67 -7.17 -7.59
N ASN A 143 -1.94 -7.16 -7.18
CA ASN A 143 -3.01 -7.99 -7.72
C ASN A 143 -4.10 -7.09 -8.28
N MET A 144 -4.28 -7.09 -9.59
CA MET A 144 -5.35 -6.38 -10.28
C MET A 144 -6.56 -7.30 -10.32
N THR A 145 -7.68 -6.83 -9.77
CA THR A 145 -8.90 -7.62 -9.73
C THR A 145 -9.84 -7.26 -10.90
N TYR A 146 -10.81 -8.12 -11.17
CA TYR A 146 -11.91 -7.74 -12.05
C TYR A 146 -12.79 -6.69 -11.36
N PRO A 147 -13.34 -5.71 -12.10
CA PRO A 147 -14.25 -4.72 -11.55
C PRO A 147 -15.38 -5.36 -10.74
N GLY A 148 -15.67 -4.82 -9.57
CA GLY A 148 -16.73 -5.31 -8.68
C GLY A 148 -16.39 -6.54 -7.84
N THR A 149 -15.17 -7.10 -7.94
CA THR A 149 -14.79 -8.31 -7.19
C THR A 149 -14.06 -8.04 -5.88
N GLY A 150 -14.04 -6.81 -5.40
CA GLY A 150 -13.36 -6.43 -4.15
C GLY A 150 -13.81 -7.23 -2.92
N GLY A 151 -15.11 -7.59 -2.86
CA GLY A 151 -15.65 -8.46 -1.79
C GLY A 151 -15.08 -9.88 -1.83
N GLN A 152 -14.94 -10.45 -3.01
CA GLN A 152 -14.31 -11.75 -3.24
C GLN A 152 -12.83 -11.70 -2.85
N TYR A 153 -12.13 -10.63 -3.22
CA TYR A 153 -10.75 -10.44 -2.83
C TYR A 153 -10.56 -10.38 -1.31
N LYS A 154 -11.41 -9.64 -0.60
CA LYS A 154 -11.42 -9.63 0.88
C LYS A 154 -11.65 -11.03 1.47
N LYS A 155 -12.52 -11.84 0.85
CA LYS A 155 -12.73 -13.24 1.26
C LYS A 155 -11.44 -14.05 1.09
N ILE A 156 -10.74 -13.93 -0.06
CA ILE A 156 -9.44 -14.59 -0.30
C ILE A 156 -8.43 -14.16 0.78
N ALA A 157 -8.35 -12.88 1.07
CA ALA A 157 -7.43 -12.34 2.07
C ALA A 157 -7.71 -12.88 3.48
N ARG A 158 -8.97 -12.87 3.92
CA ARG A 158 -9.38 -13.44 5.22
C ARG A 158 -9.08 -14.93 5.33
N THR A 159 -9.40 -15.69 4.29
CA THR A 159 -9.08 -17.14 4.25
C THR A 159 -7.58 -17.37 4.32
N SER A 160 -6.77 -16.59 3.58
CA SER A 160 -5.32 -16.69 3.64
C SER A 160 -4.77 -16.36 5.05
N LYS A 161 -5.32 -15.35 5.71
CA LYS A 161 -4.97 -15.01 7.10
C LYS A 161 -5.31 -16.16 8.05
N GLN A 162 -6.53 -16.69 8.00
CA GLN A 162 -6.97 -17.83 8.84
C GLN A 162 -6.08 -19.06 8.65
N VAL A 163 -5.69 -19.37 7.41
CA VAL A 163 -4.77 -20.48 7.13
C VAL A 163 -3.41 -20.25 7.79
N LYS A 164 -2.87 -19.04 7.69
CA LYS A 164 -1.59 -18.69 8.32
C LYS A 164 -1.65 -18.72 9.85
N GLU A 165 -2.73 -18.23 10.44
CA GLU A 165 -3.00 -18.32 11.88
C GLU A 165 -3.07 -19.79 12.34
N SER A 166 -3.76 -20.64 11.58
CA SER A 166 -3.93 -22.07 11.90
C SER A 166 -2.64 -22.89 11.78
N THR A 167 -1.66 -22.40 11.01
CA THR A 167 -0.38 -23.07 10.76
C THR A 167 0.80 -22.43 11.46
N ASP A 168 0.58 -21.40 12.27
CA ASP A 168 1.63 -20.57 12.91
C ASP A 168 2.70 -20.14 11.89
N SER A 169 2.23 -19.73 10.71
CA SER A 169 3.10 -19.36 9.59
C SER A 169 3.93 -18.12 9.94
N LYS A 170 5.21 -18.12 9.59
CA LYS A 170 6.07 -16.94 9.73
C LYS A 170 6.08 -16.05 8.46
N ASN A 171 5.27 -16.40 7.48
CA ASN A 171 5.08 -15.58 6.27
C ASN A 171 4.06 -14.46 6.54
N TYR A 172 4.50 -13.42 7.23
CA TYR A 172 3.68 -12.26 7.59
C TYR A 172 3.28 -11.44 6.37
N HIS A 173 2.19 -10.67 6.49
CA HIS A 173 1.77 -9.75 5.41
C HIS A 173 0.94 -8.58 5.92
N THR A 174 1.02 -7.49 5.17
CA THR A 174 0.09 -6.36 5.22
C THR A 174 -0.66 -6.26 3.89
N ILE A 175 -1.93 -5.86 3.92
CA ILE A 175 -2.77 -5.75 2.73
C ILE A 175 -3.28 -4.33 2.58
N TYR A 176 -3.08 -3.78 1.38
CA TYR A 176 -3.57 -2.47 0.99
C TYR A 176 -4.53 -2.57 -0.18
N GLN A 177 -5.54 -1.72 -0.20
CA GLN A 177 -6.44 -1.51 -1.33
C GLN A 177 -6.14 -0.16 -1.97
N VAL A 178 -5.90 -0.13 -3.28
CA VAL A 178 -5.82 1.12 -4.03
C VAL A 178 -7.22 1.72 -4.14
N VAL A 179 -7.39 2.96 -3.70
CA VAL A 179 -8.66 3.68 -3.77
C VAL A 179 -8.64 4.81 -4.80
N SER A 180 -7.45 5.26 -5.18
CA SER A 180 -7.25 6.23 -6.25
C SER A 180 -5.83 6.07 -6.80
N GLY A 181 -5.65 6.23 -8.10
CA GLY A 181 -4.35 6.10 -8.78
C GLY A 181 -4.46 5.39 -10.11
N SER A 182 -3.39 4.75 -10.53
CA SER A 182 -3.27 4.16 -11.87
C SER A 182 -4.17 2.94 -12.11
N ASP A 183 -4.52 2.18 -11.07
CA ASP A 183 -5.42 1.03 -11.15
C ASP A 183 -6.28 0.95 -9.87
N PRO A 184 -7.52 1.45 -9.89
CA PRO A 184 -8.39 1.50 -8.70
C PRO A 184 -8.90 0.12 -8.25
N ASP A 185 -8.76 -0.90 -9.09
CA ASP A 185 -9.10 -2.28 -8.75
C ASP A 185 -7.89 -3.08 -8.24
N ALA A 186 -6.77 -2.40 -7.98
CA ALA A 186 -5.55 -3.06 -7.49
C ALA A 186 -5.55 -3.23 -5.96
N TRP A 187 -4.97 -4.34 -5.56
CA TRP A 187 -4.66 -4.69 -4.18
C TRP A 187 -3.18 -5.01 -4.08
N LEU A 188 -2.58 -4.61 -2.98
CA LEU A 188 -1.18 -4.89 -2.70
C LEU A 188 -1.06 -5.79 -1.47
N TRP A 189 -0.34 -6.89 -1.61
CA TRP A 189 0.20 -7.65 -0.51
C TRP A 189 1.66 -7.28 -0.32
N GLU A 190 1.99 -6.89 0.87
CA GLU A 190 3.34 -6.58 1.30
C GLU A 190 3.81 -7.67 2.25
N TYR A 191 4.91 -8.30 1.92
CA TYR A 191 5.56 -9.33 2.72
C TYR A 191 6.89 -8.79 3.23
N PRO A 192 7.02 -8.52 4.56
CA PRO A 192 8.28 -8.13 5.15
C PRO A 192 9.24 -9.32 5.13
N ILE A 193 10.48 -9.11 4.70
CA ILE A 193 11.55 -10.12 4.68
C ILE A 193 12.86 -9.50 5.18
N ASN A 194 13.59 -10.19 6.06
CA ASN A 194 14.83 -9.67 6.64
C ASN A 194 16.04 -9.98 5.76
N SER A 195 15.91 -10.94 4.85
CA SER A 195 16.97 -11.32 3.91
C SER A 195 16.41 -11.82 2.59
N MET A 196 17.21 -11.82 1.55
CA MET A 196 16.84 -12.42 0.25
C MET A 196 16.61 -13.94 0.36
N GLU A 197 17.20 -14.61 1.33
CA GLU A 197 16.98 -16.04 1.59
C GLU A 197 15.52 -16.30 2.03
N GLU A 198 14.94 -15.41 2.84
CA GLU A 198 13.54 -15.48 3.26
C GLU A 198 12.53 -15.31 2.12
N LEU A 199 12.97 -14.84 0.96
CA LEU A 199 12.12 -14.71 -0.21
C LEU A 199 11.49 -16.04 -0.63
N SER A 200 12.18 -17.16 -0.39
CA SER A 200 11.65 -18.50 -0.63
C SER A 200 10.37 -18.79 0.16
N MET A 201 10.23 -18.24 1.38
CA MET A 201 9.05 -18.37 2.23
C MET A 201 7.88 -17.55 1.68
N SER A 202 8.12 -16.35 1.16
CA SER A 202 7.08 -15.48 0.62
C SER A 202 6.62 -15.89 -0.78
N THR A 203 7.46 -16.61 -1.54
CA THR A 203 7.18 -17.05 -2.91
C THR A 203 6.91 -18.53 -3.03
N GLY A 204 7.35 -19.32 -2.05
CA GLY A 204 7.29 -20.78 -2.08
C GLY A 204 5.86 -21.34 -1.99
N GLY A 205 5.73 -22.59 -2.40
CA GLY A 205 4.46 -23.31 -2.42
C GLY A 205 3.85 -23.62 -1.04
N GLY A 206 4.46 -23.14 0.07
CA GLY A 206 3.92 -23.33 1.42
C GLY A 206 2.46 -22.92 1.52
N GLY A 207 2.12 -21.77 0.91
CA GLY A 207 0.74 -21.30 0.92
C GLY A 207 -0.27 -22.26 0.29
N ALA A 208 0.07 -23.00 -0.77
CA ALA A 208 -0.82 -23.97 -1.40
C ALA A 208 -0.98 -25.24 -0.56
N SER A 209 0.11 -25.74 0.03
CA SER A 209 0.07 -26.91 0.92
C SER A 209 -0.69 -26.60 2.20
N ASP A 210 -0.50 -25.41 2.77
CA ASP A 210 -1.18 -24.97 3.98
C ASP A 210 -2.68 -24.77 3.76
N ILE A 211 -3.07 -24.20 2.62
CA ILE A 211 -4.47 -24.07 2.22
C ILE A 211 -5.13 -25.45 2.17
N LYS A 212 -4.48 -26.43 1.49
CA LYS A 212 -4.99 -27.80 1.41
C LYS A 212 -5.06 -28.49 2.77
N LYS A 213 -4.03 -28.29 3.59
CA LYS A 213 -3.96 -28.86 4.96
C LYS A 213 -5.09 -28.33 5.85
N VAL A 214 -5.41 -27.05 5.78
CA VAL A 214 -6.40 -26.40 6.65
C VAL A 214 -7.82 -26.53 6.10
N LEU A 215 -8.02 -26.36 4.79
CA LEU A 215 -9.34 -26.35 4.17
C LEU A 215 -9.77 -27.72 3.60
N GLY A 216 -8.89 -28.70 3.54
CA GLY A 216 -9.10 -29.96 2.82
C GLY A 216 -9.05 -29.80 1.31
N GLU A 217 -9.24 -30.89 0.59
CA GLU A 217 -9.16 -30.92 -0.90
C GLU A 217 -10.21 -30.01 -1.53
N GLU A 218 -11.48 -30.15 -1.13
CA GLU A 218 -12.58 -29.42 -1.75
C GLU A 218 -12.51 -27.91 -1.39
N GLY A 219 -12.25 -27.55 -0.13
CA GLY A 219 -12.07 -26.16 0.26
C GLY A 219 -10.87 -25.48 -0.42
N ALA A 220 -9.79 -26.21 -0.65
CA ALA A 220 -8.65 -25.71 -1.41
C ALA A 220 -9.01 -25.48 -2.87
N LYS A 221 -9.77 -26.37 -3.48
CA LYS A 221 -10.27 -26.23 -4.86
C LYS A 221 -11.15 -24.98 -4.99
N GLU A 222 -12.12 -24.80 -4.09
CA GLU A 222 -12.98 -23.61 -4.04
C GLU A 222 -12.19 -22.33 -3.87
N PHE A 223 -11.19 -22.33 -2.97
CA PHE A 223 -10.31 -21.19 -2.76
C PHE A 223 -9.56 -20.79 -4.03
N TRP A 224 -8.95 -21.76 -4.73
CA TRP A 224 -8.20 -21.47 -5.94
C TRP A 224 -9.09 -21.09 -7.11
N GLU A 225 -10.31 -21.61 -7.17
CA GLU A 225 -11.31 -21.19 -8.16
C GLU A 225 -11.73 -19.73 -7.91
N LEU A 226 -12.05 -19.37 -6.65
CA LEU A 226 -12.33 -17.98 -6.28
C LEU A 226 -11.17 -17.06 -6.63
N TYR A 227 -9.92 -17.47 -6.33
CA TYR A 227 -8.72 -16.71 -6.64
C TYR A 227 -8.59 -16.42 -8.14
N ARG A 228 -8.72 -17.46 -8.98
CA ARG A 228 -8.63 -17.31 -10.44
C ARG A 228 -9.73 -16.44 -11.03
N ASN A 229 -10.94 -16.52 -10.47
CA ASN A 229 -12.10 -15.74 -10.94
C ASN A 229 -12.10 -14.29 -10.42
N THR A 230 -11.24 -13.97 -9.45
CA THR A 230 -11.15 -12.64 -8.85
C THR A 230 -9.99 -11.83 -9.43
N ILE A 231 -8.83 -12.44 -9.66
CA ILE A 231 -7.62 -11.76 -10.07
C ILE A 231 -7.41 -11.89 -11.58
N ARG A 232 -7.41 -10.75 -12.28
CA ARG A 232 -7.21 -10.70 -13.75
C ARG A 232 -5.73 -10.70 -14.16
N SER A 233 -4.87 -10.07 -13.31
CA SER A 233 -3.43 -10.04 -13.55
C SER A 233 -2.68 -9.72 -12.25
N ARG A 234 -1.41 -10.02 -12.22
CA ARG A 234 -0.53 -9.66 -11.10
C ARG A 234 0.90 -9.45 -11.56
N PHE A 235 1.64 -8.65 -10.81
CA PHE A 235 3.09 -8.59 -10.88
C PHE A 235 3.68 -8.52 -9.47
N ARG A 236 4.98 -8.75 -9.37
CA ARG A 236 5.71 -8.74 -8.11
C ARG A 236 6.96 -7.90 -8.21
N GLU A 237 7.34 -7.32 -7.08
CA GLU A 237 8.53 -6.50 -6.95
C GLU A 237 9.24 -6.82 -5.64
N ILE A 238 10.56 -6.67 -5.63
CA ILE A 238 11.36 -6.69 -4.41
C ILE A 238 11.84 -5.26 -4.19
N HIS A 239 11.46 -4.72 -3.06
CA HIS A 239 11.83 -3.37 -2.63
C HIS A 239 12.84 -3.46 -1.49
N LYS A 240 13.92 -2.68 -1.57
CA LYS A 240 14.90 -2.52 -0.50
C LYS A 240 14.74 -1.15 0.13
N LEU A 241 14.53 -1.11 1.45
CA LEU A 241 14.44 0.16 2.18
C LEU A 241 15.75 0.94 2.07
N ARG A 242 15.64 2.20 1.72
CA ARG A 242 16.74 3.18 1.69
C ARG A 242 16.59 4.10 2.91
N SER A 243 17.06 3.64 4.06
CA SER A 243 16.99 4.40 5.32
C SER A 243 17.71 5.75 5.25
N ASP A 244 18.75 5.85 4.42
CA ASP A 244 19.48 7.08 4.12
C ASP A 244 18.65 8.12 3.35
N MET A 245 17.59 7.67 2.65
CA MET A 245 16.67 8.50 1.85
C MET A 245 15.29 8.62 2.50
N SER A 246 15.10 8.11 3.71
CA SER A 246 13.79 8.00 4.37
C SER A 246 13.73 8.81 5.65
N THR A 247 12.52 9.24 6.01
CA THR A 247 12.24 9.77 7.35
C THR A 247 12.66 8.73 8.39
N PRO A 248 13.43 9.09 9.42
CA PRO A 248 13.81 8.16 10.49
C PRO A 248 12.56 7.52 11.12
N VAL A 249 12.55 6.20 11.20
CA VAL A 249 11.49 5.45 11.89
C VAL A 249 11.74 5.57 13.40
N ASP A 250 10.74 6.05 14.13
CA ASP A 250 10.80 6.06 15.60
C ASP A 250 10.56 4.64 16.14
N THR A 251 11.66 3.94 16.42
CA THR A 251 11.60 2.57 16.93
C THR A 251 11.18 2.48 18.41
N SER A 252 11.08 3.60 19.11
CA SER A 252 10.71 3.62 20.54
C SER A 252 9.24 3.19 20.78
N LYS A 253 8.39 3.25 19.77
CA LYS A 253 6.97 2.87 19.85
C LYS A 253 6.70 1.38 19.58
N THR A 254 7.71 0.61 19.17
CA THR A 254 7.56 -0.82 18.84
C THR A 254 7.73 -1.74 20.05
N GLU A 255 8.18 -1.23 21.19
CA GLU A 255 8.46 -2.05 22.39
C GLU A 255 7.30 -2.07 23.42
N GLU A 256 6.20 -1.36 23.20
CA GLU A 256 5.09 -1.25 24.16
C GLU A 256 3.82 -2.06 23.80
N ASN A 257 3.87 -3.00 22.85
CA ASN A 257 2.69 -3.84 22.53
C ASN A 257 2.97 -5.33 22.64
#